data_4597102232f2261142b3dc28fc73acbb
#
_entry.id   4597102232f2261142b3dc28fc73acbb
#
_cell.length_a   1.000
_cell.length_b   1.000
_cell.length_c   1.000
_cell.angle_alpha   90.00
_cell.angle_beta   90.00
_cell.angle_gamma   90.00
#
_symmetry.space_group_name_H-M   'P 1'
#
loop_
_entity.id
_entity.type
_entity.pdbx_description
1 polymer ?
#
loop_
_entity_poly.entity_id
_entity_poly.type
_entity_poly.pdbx_seq_one_letter_code
_entity_poly.pdbx_strand_id
1 'polypeptide(L)'
;LVAAALGPMLVVLGKTISSVGTVFSAVSKLPALFSAVQSGIGAITGALGVSLGPLLAIIAAVAALVAAFVHLWKTNDEFKSNIIAIWEQIKSTFTGLTQGITDRLNALGFDFESFTDVLKAAWDGLCNLLAPIFEGVFQNISNIFSEFTGVLLGLLDVLIGLFTGDWEQCWDGIKGIFTSIWNFVVNSFRNIMNTLKGIADVVLGWFGTSWNEVWTSIKTF
;
A
#
# COMPACT_ATOMS: atom_id res chain seq x y z
N LEU A 1 5.14 4.70 3.65
CA LEU A 1 4.13 4.39 4.68
C LEU A 1 3.71 2.92 4.65
N VAL A 2 3.36 2.34 3.49
CA VAL A 2 2.94 0.92 3.37
C VAL A 2 4.12 -0.03 3.59
N ALA A 3 5.33 0.26 3.11
CA ALA A 3 6.54 -0.51 3.38
C ALA A 3 6.89 -0.50 4.87
N ALA A 4 6.65 0.61 5.58
CA ALA A 4 6.83 0.70 7.03
C ALA A 4 5.79 -0.12 7.81
N ALA A 5 4.61 -0.36 7.24
CA ALA A 5 3.57 -1.20 7.85
C ALA A 5 3.76 -2.69 7.52
N LEU A 6 4.24 -3.04 6.33
CA LEU A 6 4.47 -4.44 5.92
C LEU A 6 5.75 -5.03 6.52
N GLY A 7 6.80 -4.22 6.72
CA GLY A 7 8.05 -4.67 7.35
C GLY A 7 7.84 -5.29 8.73
N PRO A 8 7.16 -4.60 9.68
CA PRO A 8 6.82 -5.19 10.98
C PRO A 8 5.91 -6.42 10.89
N MET A 9 4.96 -6.46 9.93
CA MET A 9 4.10 -7.63 9.73
C MET A 9 4.89 -8.86 9.24
N LEU A 10 5.82 -8.69 8.32
CA LEU A 10 6.69 -9.77 7.84
C LEU A 10 7.66 -10.25 8.92
N VAL A 11 8.19 -9.33 9.73
CA VAL A 11 9.04 -9.68 10.90
C VAL A 11 8.22 -10.40 11.97
N VAL A 12 6.99 -9.98 12.22
CA VAL A 12 6.06 -10.64 13.16
C VAL A 12 5.69 -12.03 12.63
N LEU A 13 5.33 -12.18 11.36
CA LEU A 13 5.08 -13.48 10.73
C LEU A 13 6.31 -14.39 10.79
N GLY A 14 7.49 -13.90 10.45
CA GLY A 14 8.75 -14.66 10.52
C GLY A 14 9.13 -15.07 11.93
N LYS A 15 8.93 -14.22 12.94
CA LYS A 15 9.16 -14.52 14.35
C LYS A 15 8.07 -15.39 14.96
N THR A 16 6.83 -15.27 14.53
CA THR A 16 5.69 -16.08 15.01
C THR A 16 5.79 -17.51 14.54
N ILE A 17 6.35 -17.72 13.35
CA ILE A 17 6.61 -19.06 12.80
C ILE A 17 7.76 -19.78 13.54
N SER A 18 8.64 -19.02 14.22
CA SER A 18 9.87 -19.58 14.79
C SER A 18 9.75 -20.25 16.16
N SER A 19 8.67 -20.08 16.91
CA SER A 19 8.49 -20.80 18.19
C SER A 19 7.05 -20.89 18.69
N VAL A 20 6.59 -22.10 18.97
CA VAL A 20 5.36 -22.40 19.72
C VAL A 20 5.34 -21.67 21.07
N GLY A 21 6.52 -21.45 21.68
CA GLY A 21 6.66 -20.70 22.92
C GLY A 21 6.19 -19.24 22.82
N THR A 22 6.38 -18.59 21.67
CA THR A 22 5.94 -17.21 21.46
C THR A 22 4.41 -17.13 21.33
N VAL A 23 3.80 -18.07 20.61
CA VAL A 23 2.33 -18.17 20.51
C VAL A 23 1.75 -18.47 21.87
N PHE A 24 2.33 -19.42 22.63
CA PHE A 24 1.88 -19.73 23.98
C PHE A 24 2.05 -18.54 24.94
N SER A 25 3.14 -17.81 24.88
CA SER A 25 3.34 -16.58 25.66
C SER A 25 2.30 -15.50 25.33
N ALA A 26 1.93 -15.35 24.06
CA ALA A 26 0.85 -14.46 23.64
C ALA A 26 -0.52 -14.93 24.17
N VAL A 27 -0.84 -16.22 23.99
CA VAL A 27 -2.09 -16.83 24.47
C VAL A 27 -2.20 -16.75 25.99
N SER A 28 -1.11 -16.94 26.74
CA SER A 28 -1.12 -16.86 28.19
C SER A 28 -1.39 -15.46 28.76
N LYS A 29 -1.16 -14.41 27.94
CA LYS A 29 -1.47 -13.01 28.27
C LYS A 29 -2.89 -12.58 27.89
N LEU A 30 -3.60 -13.36 27.06
CA LEU A 30 -4.97 -13.05 26.64
C LEU A 30 -5.95 -12.85 27.79
N PRO A 31 -5.94 -13.68 28.91
CA PRO A 31 -6.84 -13.43 30.04
C PRO A 31 -6.69 -12.05 30.67
N ALA A 32 -5.44 -11.55 30.79
CA ALA A 32 -5.18 -10.21 31.31
C ALA A 32 -5.66 -9.11 30.35
N LEU A 33 -5.49 -9.32 29.03
CA LEU A 33 -6.02 -8.41 28.00
C LEU A 33 -7.55 -8.41 28.00
N PHE A 34 -8.20 -9.57 28.14
CA PHE A 34 -9.66 -9.63 28.23
C PHE A 34 -10.19 -8.93 29.48
N SER A 35 -9.50 -9.04 30.64
CA SER A 35 -9.86 -8.31 31.85
C SER A 35 -9.75 -6.80 31.68
N ALA A 36 -8.70 -6.32 30.98
CA ALA A 36 -8.52 -4.90 30.68
C ALA A 36 -9.58 -4.38 29.70
N VAL A 37 -9.90 -5.17 28.66
CA VAL A 37 -10.99 -4.87 27.71
C VAL A 37 -12.34 -4.83 28.42
N GLN A 38 -12.63 -5.79 29.29
CA GLN A 38 -13.87 -5.85 30.07
C GLN A 38 -14.03 -4.62 30.98
N SER A 39 -12.96 -4.18 31.64
CA SER A 39 -12.95 -2.95 32.44
C SER A 39 -13.17 -1.70 31.60
N GLY A 40 -12.52 -1.61 30.43
CA GLY A 40 -12.70 -0.50 29.48
C GLY A 40 -14.12 -0.45 28.92
N ILE A 41 -14.68 -1.58 28.55
CA ILE A 41 -16.07 -1.70 28.09
C ILE A 41 -17.05 -1.29 29.20
N GLY A 42 -16.82 -1.72 30.47
CA GLY A 42 -17.64 -1.31 31.61
C GLY A 42 -17.67 0.21 31.80
N ALA A 43 -16.54 0.89 31.62
CA ALA A 43 -16.46 2.34 31.69
C ALA A 43 -17.24 3.03 30.53
N ILE A 44 -17.15 2.48 29.32
CA ILE A 44 -17.88 3.01 28.15
C ILE A 44 -19.39 2.78 28.27
N THR A 45 -19.82 1.61 28.74
CA THR A 45 -21.26 1.32 28.97
C THR A 45 -21.87 2.20 30.04
N GLY A 46 -21.13 2.44 31.14
CA GLY A 46 -21.55 3.37 32.18
C GLY A 46 -21.73 4.82 31.67
N ALA A 47 -20.87 5.23 30.73
CA ALA A 47 -20.92 6.58 30.13
C ALA A 47 -22.02 6.74 29.07
N LEU A 48 -22.32 5.65 28.30
CA LEU A 48 -23.26 5.70 27.17
C LEU A 48 -24.67 5.17 27.49
N GLY A 49 -24.89 4.56 28.64
CA GLY A 49 -26.19 3.97 29.03
C GLY A 49 -26.64 2.79 28.14
N VAL A 50 -25.73 2.16 27.39
CA VAL A 50 -26.04 1.09 26.44
C VAL A 50 -25.77 -0.28 27.08
N SER A 51 -26.71 -1.24 26.96
CA SER A 51 -26.50 -2.62 27.40
C SER A 51 -25.60 -3.38 26.42
N LEU A 52 -24.39 -3.71 26.83
CA LEU A 52 -23.46 -4.58 26.10
C LEU A 52 -23.46 -6.02 26.61
N GLY A 53 -24.53 -6.45 27.24
CA GLY A 53 -24.68 -7.82 27.79
C GLY A 53 -24.25 -8.92 26.81
N PRO A 54 -24.70 -8.95 25.53
CA PRO A 54 -24.28 -9.95 24.57
C PRO A 54 -22.78 -9.92 24.27
N LEU A 55 -22.16 -8.74 24.20
CA LEU A 55 -20.72 -8.58 23.94
C LEU A 55 -19.91 -9.09 25.14
N LEU A 56 -20.32 -8.77 26.36
CA LEU A 56 -19.66 -9.26 27.57
C LEU A 56 -19.78 -10.79 27.70
N ALA A 57 -20.91 -11.38 27.30
CA ALA A 57 -21.07 -12.82 27.24
C ALA A 57 -20.11 -13.49 26.26
N ILE A 58 -19.93 -12.92 25.08
CA ILE A 58 -18.95 -13.39 24.06
C ILE A 58 -17.52 -13.30 24.62
N ILE A 59 -17.16 -12.17 25.24
CA ILE A 59 -15.84 -11.97 25.85
C ILE A 59 -15.61 -13.00 26.97
N ALA A 60 -16.60 -13.25 27.84
CA ALA A 60 -16.50 -14.24 28.88
C ALA A 60 -16.36 -15.67 28.33
N ALA A 61 -17.09 -16.02 27.28
CA ALA A 61 -16.97 -17.32 26.61
C ALA A 61 -15.58 -17.52 25.99
N VAL A 62 -15.04 -16.50 25.31
CA VAL A 62 -13.68 -16.55 24.74
C VAL A 62 -12.64 -16.67 25.85
N ALA A 63 -12.79 -15.93 26.96
CA ALA A 63 -11.89 -16.03 28.12
C ALA A 63 -11.91 -17.43 28.76
N ALA A 64 -13.08 -18.05 28.86
CA ALA A 64 -13.22 -19.42 29.36
C ALA A 64 -12.54 -20.45 28.42
N LEU A 65 -12.67 -20.29 27.09
CA LEU A 65 -11.98 -21.15 26.11
C LEU A 65 -10.46 -21.00 26.21
N VAL A 66 -9.96 -19.77 26.34
CA VAL A 66 -8.53 -19.52 26.53
C VAL A 66 -8.03 -20.14 27.84
N ALA A 67 -8.77 -20.01 28.94
CA ALA A 67 -8.42 -20.60 30.21
C ALA A 67 -8.38 -22.13 30.12
N ALA A 68 -9.36 -22.74 29.47
CA ALA A 68 -9.40 -24.19 29.22
C ALA A 68 -8.20 -24.66 28.37
N PHE A 69 -7.87 -23.92 27.31
CA PHE A 69 -6.69 -24.22 26.50
C PHE A 69 -5.39 -24.14 27.30
N VAL A 70 -5.21 -23.08 28.10
CA VAL A 70 -4.03 -22.93 28.96
C VAL A 70 -3.95 -24.04 30.01
N HIS A 71 -5.08 -24.43 30.57
CA HIS A 71 -5.15 -25.54 31.51
C HIS A 71 -4.72 -26.86 30.85
N LEU A 72 -5.32 -27.22 29.72
CA LEU A 72 -4.96 -28.42 28.96
C LEU A 72 -3.49 -28.42 28.55
N TRP A 73 -2.98 -27.27 28.09
CA TRP A 73 -1.57 -27.14 27.73
C TRP A 73 -0.61 -27.42 28.89
N LYS A 74 -1.01 -27.05 30.11
CA LYS A 74 -0.17 -27.25 31.31
C LYS A 74 -0.31 -28.62 31.96
N THR A 75 -1.47 -29.27 31.79
CA THR A 75 -1.81 -30.47 32.53
C THR A 75 -1.98 -31.72 31.69
N ASN A 76 -2.03 -31.57 30.34
CA ASN A 76 -2.25 -32.68 29.44
C ASN A 76 -1.13 -32.74 28.37
N ASP A 77 -0.17 -33.63 28.61
CA ASP A 77 0.99 -33.78 27.72
C ASP A 77 0.61 -34.29 26.32
N GLU A 78 -0.42 -35.11 26.20
CA GLU A 78 -0.92 -35.59 24.92
C GLU A 78 -1.53 -34.44 24.10
N PHE A 79 -2.37 -33.61 24.71
CA PHE A 79 -2.94 -32.44 24.10
C PHE A 79 -1.83 -31.48 23.60
N LYS A 80 -0.85 -31.21 24.45
CA LYS A 80 0.30 -30.39 24.13
C LYS A 80 1.09 -30.96 22.97
N SER A 81 1.38 -32.25 22.95
CA SER A 81 2.10 -32.95 21.91
C SER A 81 1.35 -32.87 20.56
N ASN A 82 0.03 -33.08 20.57
CA ASN A 82 -0.82 -33.02 19.40
C ASN A 82 -0.86 -31.61 18.81
N ILE A 83 -0.97 -30.57 19.64
CA ILE A 83 -0.93 -29.17 19.17
C ILE A 83 0.43 -28.82 18.58
N ILE A 84 1.53 -29.26 19.17
CA ILE A 84 2.88 -29.07 18.63
C ILE A 84 3.01 -29.77 17.27
N ALA A 85 2.55 -31.02 17.16
CA ALA A 85 2.61 -31.78 15.91
C ALA A 85 1.81 -31.10 14.79
N ILE A 86 0.59 -30.62 15.09
CA ILE A 86 -0.23 -29.84 14.15
C ILE A 86 0.50 -28.56 13.72
N TRP A 87 1.12 -27.85 14.66
CA TRP A 87 1.87 -26.63 14.37
C TRP A 87 3.07 -26.89 13.46
N GLU A 88 3.85 -27.94 13.73
CA GLU A 88 4.98 -28.33 12.87
C GLU A 88 4.51 -28.76 11.46
N GLN A 89 3.36 -29.39 11.36
CA GLN A 89 2.74 -29.71 10.07
C GLN A 89 2.33 -28.45 9.31
N ILE A 90 1.69 -27.49 9.98
CA ILE A 90 1.34 -26.19 9.36
C ILE A 90 2.59 -25.46 8.89
N LYS A 91 3.62 -25.41 9.74
CA LYS A 91 4.91 -24.79 9.41
C LYS A 91 5.58 -25.45 8.21
N SER A 92 5.63 -26.78 8.20
CA SER A 92 6.20 -27.55 7.08
C SER A 92 5.44 -27.30 5.78
N THR A 93 4.11 -27.30 5.83
CA THR A 93 3.26 -27.00 4.67
C THR A 93 3.50 -25.60 4.13
N PHE A 94 3.57 -24.61 5.04
CA PHE A 94 3.85 -23.22 4.66
C PHE A 94 5.25 -23.05 4.08
N THR A 95 6.26 -23.68 4.69
CA THR A 95 7.63 -23.67 4.17
C THR A 95 7.70 -24.32 2.79
N GLY A 96 7.04 -25.47 2.60
CA GLY A 96 6.98 -26.14 1.30
C GLY A 96 6.27 -25.29 0.24
N LEU A 97 5.20 -24.57 0.61
CA LEU A 97 4.52 -23.64 -0.30
C LEU A 97 5.43 -22.48 -0.70
N THR A 98 6.06 -21.81 0.26
CA THR A 98 6.92 -20.64 -0.01
C THR A 98 8.14 -21.03 -0.83
N GLN A 99 8.76 -22.16 -0.52
CA GLN A 99 9.86 -22.70 -1.30
C GLN A 99 9.42 -23.11 -2.71
N GLY A 100 8.29 -23.80 -2.82
CA GLY A 100 7.73 -24.17 -4.12
C GLY A 100 7.38 -22.98 -5.02
N ILE A 101 7.01 -21.83 -4.47
CA ILE A 101 6.83 -20.58 -5.23
C ILE A 101 8.18 -20.06 -5.71
N THR A 102 9.17 -19.96 -4.82
CA THR A 102 10.51 -19.49 -5.13
C THR A 102 11.16 -20.34 -6.22
N ASP A 103 11.10 -21.66 -6.08
CA ASP A 103 11.68 -22.62 -7.06
C ASP A 103 11.05 -22.46 -8.46
N ARG A 104 9.72 -22.28 -8.52
CA ARG A 104 9.03 -22.08 -9.81
C ARG A 104 9.39 -20.76 -10.47
N LEU A 105 9.55 -19.71 -9.70
CA LEU A 105 9.99 -18.42 -10.22
C LEU A 105 11.44 -18.49 -10.70
N ASN A 106 12.31 -19.16 -9.95
CA ASN A 106 13.70 -19.37 -10.37
C ASN A 106 13.80 -20.23 -11.63
N ALA A 107 12.89 -21.20 -11.81
CA ALA A 107 12.78 -21.96 -13.06
C ALA A 107 12.36 -21.09 -14.26
N LEU A 108 11.74 -19.93 -14.05
CA LEU A 108 11.43 -18.95 -15.08
C LEU A 108 12.59 -17.97 -15.35
N GLY A 109 13.73 -18.13 -14.67
CA GLY A 109 14.93 -17.30 -14.87
C GLY A 109 15.13 -16.20 -13.83
N PHE A 110 14.32 -16.17 -12.77
CA PHE A 110 14.60 -15.32 -11.61
C PHE A 110 15.67 -15.98 -10.72
N ASP A 111 16.27 -15.19 -9.81
CA ASP A 111 17.28 -15.66 -8.88
C ASP A 111 16.93 -15.16 -7.45
N PHE A 112 15.91 -15.78 -6.87
CA PHE A 112 15.45 -15.46 -5.52
C PHE A 112 16.03 -16.45 -4.51
N GLU A 113 16.69 -15.95 -3.47
CA GLU A 113 17.21 -16.78 -2.37
C GLU A 113 16.09 -17.21 -1.42
N SER A 114 15.02 -16.42 -1.30
CA SER A 114 13.93 -16.65 -0.37
C SER A 114 12.58 -16.13 -0.90
N PHE A 115 11.48 -16.62 -0.31
CA PHE A 115 10.14 -16.07 -0.57
C PHE A 115 10.02 -14.59 -0.17
N THR A 116 10.80 -14.14 0.80
CA THR A 116 10.85 -12.72 1.18
C THR A 116 11.40 -11.86 0.04
N ASP A 117 12.36 -12.36 -0.73
CA ASP A 117 12.90 -11.65 -1.88
C ASP A 117 11.90 -11.59 -3.02
N VAL A 118 11.10 -12.65 -3.21
CA VAL A 118 9.95 -12.63 -4.13
C VAL A 118 8.97 -11.53 -3.76
N LEU A 119 8.61 -11.42 -2.47
CA LEU A 119 7.69 -10.38 -2.00
C LEU A 119 8.27 -8.96 -2.17
N LYS A 120 9.56 -8.78 -1.89
CA LYS A 120 10.23 -7.50 -2.12
C LYS A 120 10.23 -7.13 -3.60
N ALA A 121 10.64 -8.05 -4.47
CA ALA A 121 10.66 -7.81 -5.91
C ALA A 121 9.27 -7.50 -6.47
N ALA A 122 8.24 -8.21 -6.02
CA ALA A 122 6.85 -7.92 -6.39
C ALA A 122 6.41 -6.53 -5.91
N TRP A 123 6.79 -6.13 -4.68
CA TRP A 123 6.50 -4.81 -4.14
C TRP A 123 7.23 -3.69 -4.89
N ASP A 124 8.53 -3.88 -5.14
CA ASP A 124 9.35 -2.92 -5.89
C ASP A 124 8.84 -2.78 -7.33
N GLY A 125 8.46 -3.90 -7.97
CA GLY A 125 7.83 -3.89 -9.28
C GLY A 125 6.51 -3.11 -9.29
N LEU A 126 5.67 -3.28 -8.28
CA LEU A 126 4.43 -2.52 -8.12
C LEU A 126 4.71 -1.02 -7.90
N CYS A 127 5.66 -0.67 -7.03
CA CYS A 127 6.05 0.71 -6.78
C CYS A 127 6.59 1.38 -8.05
N ASN A 128 7.45 0.69 -8.79
CA ASN A 128 7.99 1.18 -10.05
C ASN A 128 6.90 1.38 -11.11
N LEU A 129 5.89 0.50 -11.16
CA LEU A 129 4.75 0.65 -12.06
C LEU A 129 3.88 1.85 -11.69
N LEU A 130 3.69 2.12 -10.39
CA LEU A 130 2.85 3.21 -9.91
C LEU A 130 3.56 4.58 -9.95
N ALA A 131 4.90 4.61 -9.86
CA ALA A 131 5.67 5.85 -9.81
C ALA A 131 5.35 6.81 -10.97
N PRO A 132 5.41 6.42 -12.26
CA PRO A 132 5.10 7.33 -13.37
C PRO A 132 3.64 7.79 -13.36
N ILE A 133 2.72 7.00 -12.80
CA ILE A 133 1.31 7.37 -12.65
C ILE A 133 1.18 8.50 -11.64
N PHE A 134 1.79 8.35 -10.45
CA PHE A 134 1.76 9.38 -9.41
C PHE A 134 2.47 10.66 -9.88
N GLU A 135 3.65 10.54 -10.48
CA GLU A 135 4.37 11.68 -11.04
C GLU A 135 3.52 12.41 -12.08
N GLY A 136 2.87 11.69 -12.99
CA GLY A 136 1.96 12.24 -13.98
C GLY A 136 0.78 12.98 -13.35
N VAL A 137 0.16 12.42 -12.32
CA VAL A 137 -0.95 13.08 -11.59
C VAL A 137 -0.48 14.36 -10.93
N PHE A 138 0.64 14.33 -10.20
CA PHE A 138 1.17 15.53 -9.54
C PHE A 138 1.61 16.60 -10.53
N GLN A 139 2.21 16.21 -11.66
CA GLN A 139 2.56 17.13 -12.72
C GLN A 139 1.32 17.78 -13.35
N ASN A 140 0.23 17.03 -13.56
CA ASN A 140 -1.03 17.60 -14.05
C ASN A 140 -1.62 18.60 -13.06
N ILE A 141 -1.61 18.28 -11.76
CA ILE A 141 -2.07 19.21 -10.71
C ILE A 141 -1.23 20.50 -10.78
N SER A 142 0.09 20.39 -10.87
CA SER A 142 0.98 21.55 -11.00
C SER A 142 0.67 22.38 -12.24
N ASN A 143 0.46 21.73 -13.38
CA ASN A 143 0.10 22.40 -14.65
C ASN A 143 -1.24 23.14 -14.52
N ILE A 144 -2.27 22.51 -13.91
CA ILE A 144 -3.57 23.15 -13.66
C ILE A 144 -3.39 24.44 -12.85
N PHE A 145 -2.63 24.39 -11.76
CA PHE A 145 -2.40 25.56 -10.93
C PHE A 145 -1.63 26.66 -11.66
N SER A 146 -0.59 26.30 -12.40
CA SER A 146 0.21 27.26 -13.17
C SER A 146 -0.63 27.98 -14.21
N GLU A 147 -1.35 27.22 -15.03
CA GLU A 147 -2.11 27.80 -16.15
C GLU A 147 -3.38 28.52 -15.67
N PHE A 148 -3.99 28.05 -14.60
CA PHE A 148 -5.08 28.78 -13.92
C PHE A 148 -4.61 30.15 -13.41
N THR A 149 -3.42 30.21 -12.82
CA THR A 149 -2.80 31.48 -12.41
C THR A 149 -2.57 32.39 -13.61
N GLY A 150 -2.08 31.86 -14.73
CA GLY A 150 -1.91 32.61 -15.96
C GLY A 150 -3.21 33.19 -16.52
N VAL A 151 -4.30 32.40 -16.48
CA VAL A 151 -5.64 32.87 -16.87
C VAL A 151 -6.13 33.98 -15.95
N LEU A 152 -5.95 33.85 -14.63
CA LEU A 152 -6.34 34.88 -13.67
C LEU A 152 -5.56 36.18 -13.88
N LEU A 153 -4.26 36.12 -14.09
CA LEU A 153 -3.44 37.30 -14.36
C LEU A 153 -3.83 37.95 -15.70
N GLY A 154 -4.08 37.16 -16.72
CA GLY A 154 -4.58 37.68 -18.00
C GLY A 154 -5.93 38.38 -17.87
N LEU A 155 -6.86 37.84 -17.04
CA LEU A 155 -8.13 38.50 -16.72
C LEU A 155 -7.93 39.83 -15.99
N LEU A 156 -6.99 39.89 -15.06
CA LEU A 156 -6.65 41.13 -14.37
C LEU A 156 -6.08 42.18 -15.32
N ASP A 157 -5.20 41.80 -16.25
CA ASP A 157 -4.65 42.69 -17.27
C ASP A 157 -5.75 43.23 -18.20
N VAL A 158 -6.70 42.38 -18.61
CA VAL A 158 -7.87 42.83 -19.37
C VAL A 158 -8.70 43.83 -18.57
N LEU A 159 -9.00 43.56 -17.30
CA LEU A 159 -9.77 44.47 -16.47
C LEU A 159 -9.05 45.81 -16.25
N ILE A 160 -7.76 45.78 -15.91
CA ILE A 160 -6.96 46.98 -15.70
C ILE A 160 -6.90 47.78 -17.01
N GLY A 161 -6.61 47.15 -18.12
CA GLY A 161 -6.57 47.82 -19.45
C GLY A 161 -7.90 48.52 -19.80
N LEU A 162 -9.04 47.87 -19.53
CA LEU A 162 -10.37 48.46 -19.72
C LEU A 162 -10.61 49.66 -18.81
N PHE A 163 -10.23 49.60 -17.53
CA PHE A 163 -10.45 50.68 -16.59
C PHE A 163 -9.50 51.88 -16.81
N THR A 164 -8.29 51.60 -17.28
CA THR A 164 -7.27 52.66 -17.56
C THR A 164 -7.33 53.19 -18.99
N GLY A 165 -8.09 52.55 -19.88
CA GLY A 165 -8.10 52.87 -21.30
C GLY A 165 -6.86 52.39 -22.05
N ASP A 166 -6.06 51.48 -21.43
CA ASP A 166 -4.86 50.90 -22.02
C ASP A 166 -5.25 49.63 -22.84
N TRP A 167 -5.48 49.85 -24.13
CA TRP A 167 -5.86 48.79 -25.06
C TRP A 167 -4.74 47.78 -25.31
N GLU A 168 -3.47 48.18 -25.16
CA GLU A 168 -2.33 47.29 -25.31
C GLU A 168 -2.30 46.29 -24.18
N GLN A 169 -2.45 46.74 -22.91
CA GLN A 169 -2.56 45.86 -21.76
C GLN A 169 -3.76 44.93 -21.85
N CYS A 170 -4.92 45.45 -22.27
CA CYS A 170 -6.11 44.64 -22.48
C CYS A 170 -5.86 43.50 -23.49
N TRP A 171 -5.21 43.80 -24.61
CA TRP A 171 -4.91 42.83 -25.67
C TRP A 171 -3.86 41.80 -25.21
N ASP A 172 -2.87 42.22 -24.44
CA ASP A 172 -1.87 41.31 -23.87
C ASP A 172 -2.48 40.37 -22.84
N GLY A 173 -3.42 40.84 -22.03
CA GLY A 173 -4.21 39.99 -21.13
C GLY A 173 -4.98 38.91 -21.91
N ILE A 174 -5.64 39.28 -23.02
CA ILE A 174 -6.35 38.30 -23.87
C ILE A 174 -5.37 37.28 -24.44
N LYS A 175 -4.22 37.70 -24.98
CA LYS A 175 -3.19 36.76 -25.45
C LYS A 175 -2.68 35.86 -24.33
N GLY A 176 -2.47 36.38 -23.13
CA GLY A 176 -2.05 35.63 -21.95
C GLY A 176 -3.03 34.52 -21.62
N ILE A 177 -4.35 34.80 -21.60
CA ILE A 177 -5.38 33.79 -21.38
C ILE A 177 -5.32 32.67 -22.42
N PHE A 178 -5.28 33.00 -23.70
CA PHE A 178 -5.19 32.01 -24.77
C PHE A 178 -3.90 31.19 -24.69
N THR A 179 -2.77 31.81 -24.38
CA THR A 179 -1.49 31.13 -24.19
C THR A 179 -1.55 30.13 -23.04
N SER A 180 -2.11 30.53 -21.89
CA SER A 180 -2.27 29.64 -20.74
C SER A 180 -3.18 28.46 -21.06
N ILE A 181 -4.32 28.67 -21.69
CA ILE A 181 -5.21 27.58 -22.12
C ILE A 181 -4.49 26.63 -23.09
N TRP A 182 -3.76 27.16 -24.08
CA TRP A 182 -3.02 26.37 -25.03
C TRP A 182 -1.91 25.55 -24.35
N ASN A 183 -1.15 26.18 -23.47
CA ASN A 183 -0.12 25.51 -22.67
C ASN A 183 -0.69 24.39 -21.81
N PHE A 184 -1.85 24.61 -21.19
CA PHE A 184 -2.55 23.58 -20.44
C PHE A 184 -2.82 22.34 -21.30
N VAL A 185 -3.39 22.52 -22.50
CA VAL A 185 -3.68 21.41 -23.41
C VAL A 185 -2.41 20.67 -23.81
N VAL A 186 -1.40 21.40 -24.24
CA VAL A 186 -0.12 20.84 -24.71
C VAL A 186 0.61 20.10 -23.57
N ASN A 187 0.70 20.74 -22.40
CA ASN A 187 1.40 20.16 -21.24
C ASN A 187 0.65 18.94 -20.70
N SER A 188 -0.67 18.98 -20.67
CA SER A 188 -1.48 17.83 -20.25
C SER A 188 -1.29 16.64 -21.20
N PHE A 189 -1.33 16.88 -22.50
CA PHE A 189 -1.08 15.83 -23.49
C PHE A 189 0.34 15.26 -23.38
N ARG A 190 1.36 16.13 -23.28
CA ARG A 190 2.75 15.71 -23.09
C ARG A 190 2.91 14.87 -21.82
N ASN A 191 2.28 15.28 -20.74
CA ASN A 191 2.33 14.57 -19.47
C ASN A 191 1.68 13.19 -19.55
N ILE A 192 0.52 13.06 -20.20
CA ILE A 192 -0.12 11.76 -20.46
C ILE A 192 0.83 10.86 -21.26
N MET A 193 1.45 11.38 -22.32
CA MET A 193 2.38 10.60 -23.13
C MET A 193 3.62 10.17 -22.35
N ASN A 194 4.15 11.04 -21.49
CA ASN A 194 5.28 10.71 -20.62
C ASN A 194 4.91 9.64 -19.58
N THR A 195 3.72 9.73 -19.00
CA THR A 195 3.19 8.71 -18.07
C THR A 195 3.05 7.36 -18.76
N LEU A 196 2.44 7.33 -19.95
CA LEU A 196 2.29 6.10 -20.74
C LEU A 196 3.65 5.50 -21.12
N LYS A 197 4.60 6.35 -21.51
CA LYS A 197 5.97 5.92 -21.80
C LYS A 197 6.63 5.35 -20.55
N GLY A 198 6.50 6.00 -19.39
CA GLY A 198 7.04 5.52 -18.12
C GLY A 198 6.48 4.16 -17.73
N ILE A 199 5.17 3.95 -17.86
CA ILE A 199 4.53 2.64 -17.63
C ILE A 199 5.08 1.59 -18.62
N ALA A 200 5.18 1.96 -19.91
CA ALA A 200 5.71 1.06 -20.93
C ALA A 200 7.18 0.68 -20.66
N ASP A 201 8.03 1.63 -20.23
CA ASP A 201 9.42 1.37 -19.88
C ASP A 201 9.54 0.39 -18.69
N VAL A 202 8.68 0.50 -17.67
CA VAL A 202 8.66 -0.44 -16.55
C VAL A 202 8.28 -1.84 -17.04
N VAL A 203 7.21 -1.97 -17.83
CA VAL A 203 6.76 -3.27 -18.35
C VAL A 203 7.79 -3.88 -19.28
N LEU A 204 8.36 -3.09 -20.20
CA LEU A 204 9.38 -3.54 -21.15
C LEU A 204 10.69 -3.90 -20.43
N GLY A 205 11.01 -3.21 -19.33
CA GLY A 205 12.15 -3.53 -18.47
C GLY A 205 12.11 -4.93 -17.89
N TRP A 206 10.91 -5.48 -17.63
CA TRP A 206 10.75 -6.88 -17.20
C TRP A 206 11.17 -7.88 -18.27
N PHE A 207 11.17 -7.47 -19.54
CA PHE A 207 11.62 -8.26 -20.69
C PHE A 207 13.04 -7.86 -21.16
N GLY A 208 13.76 -7.05 -20.39
CA GLY A 208 15.13 -6.62 -20.69
C GLY A 208 15.25 -5.62 -21.84
N THR A 209 14.19 -4.86 -22.17
CA THR A 209 14.17 -3.83 -23.20
C THR A 209 13.53 -2.54 -22.70
N SER A 210 13.55 -1.48 -23.53
CA SER A 210 12.99 -0.16 -23.21
C SER A 210 12.12 0.35 -24.36
N TRP A 211 11.27 1.35 -24.06
CA TRP A 211 10.46 2.02 -25.08
C TRP A 211 11.31 2.59 -26.23
N ASN A 212 12.46 3.18 -25.90
CA ASN A 212 13.33 3.76 -26.89
C ASN A 212 13.94 2.71 -27.84
N GLU A 213 14.32 1.53 -27.31
CA GLU A 213 14.85 0.43 -28.12
C GLU A 213 13.78 -0.16 -29.03
N VAL A 214 12.58 -0.40 -28.51
CA VAL A 214 11.43 -0.86 -29.32
C VAL A 214 11.10 0.14 -30.41
N TRP A 215 11.03 1.43 -30.06
CA TRP A 215 10.73 2.49 -31.03
C TRP A 215 11.80 2.65 -32.10
N THR A 216 13.07 2.52 -31.73
CA THR A 216 14.19 2.53 -32.67
C THR A 216 14.13 1.34 -33.62
N SER A 217 13.82 0.16 -33.10
CA SER A 217 13.67 -1.05 -33.92
C SER A 217 12.54 -0.92 -34.95
N ILE A 218 11.41 -0.31 -34.56
CA ILE A 218 10.28 -0.02 -35.47
C ILE A 218 10.69 0.96 -36.60
N LYS A 219 11.48 1.99 -36.26
CA LYS A 219 11.91 2.99 -37.27
C LYS A 219 12.94 2.48 -38.26
N THR A 220 13.70 1.45 -37.86
CA THR A 220 14.78 0.89 -38.70
C THR A 220 14.31 -0.31 -39.55
N PHE A 221 13.07 -0.75 -39.34
CA PHE A 221 12.41 -1.78 -40.12
C PHE A 221 11.76 -1.17 -41.37
#